data_d4d6a12996f0d7cef1799046a6aae1a2
#
_entry.id   d4d6a12996f0d7cef1799046a6aae1a2
#
_cell.length_a   1.000
_cell.length_b   1.000
_cell.length_c   1.000
_cell.angle_alpha   90.00
_cell.angle_beta   90.00
_cell.angle_gamma   90.00
#
_symmetry.space_group_name_H-M   'P 1'
#
loop_
_entity.id
_entity.type
_entity.pdbx_description
1 polymer ?
#
loop_
_entity_poly.entity_id
_entity_poly.type
_entity_poly.pdbx_seq_one_letter_code
_entity_poly.pdbx_strand_id
1 'polypeptide(L)'
;MQRSLVGSEMCIRDSPVRVELSRKINRKAIDELSSFLEIGKKHFISVKTPLDMSFVFQLQHYLRDKQELFFEKRTPRDTPELSLKESILGQVEKKDVLLSYPFESMKPFIKMLNDAAEDPDVVSIKMTLYRVADKSQIIDALIEAAENGKEVIVLVELRARFDEANNIEMSHRLEDAGCQILYGLGDYKVHSKLCLITKKKGDGFEYITQIGTGNYNEKTSRLYTDLSLITANQEIGADASRVFMALQRGETVSDGDVKHLLVAPKCLQNKIVDMIDEQIANKNAGKPAYIGVKINSLTDKVLIDKLIDASQAGVKVELIVRGICCVKPQVEGATDNITVISVVGRYLEHSRIYRFGVGDDEKIYIASADFMTRNTVRRVEVATPVYDAHAKDKIRHIFDTIMTDDEKGKELCADGEYVDRKINSTPIDSQEQFFEEAYKNADKSADNQ
;
A
#
# COMPACT_ATOMS: atom_id res chain seq x y z
N MET A 1 33.63 5.19 -2.69
CA MET A 1 32.77 4.61 -3.74
C MET A 1 33.10 3.13 -3.88
N GLN A 2 32.28 2.27 -3.28
CA GLN A 2 32.41 0.82 -3.48
C GLN A 2 31.64 0.43 -4.75
N ARG A 3 32.36 -0.03 -5.77
CA ARG A 3 31.79 -0.69 -6.93
C ARG A 3 31.47 -2.12 -6.54
N SER A 4 30.24 -2.48 -6.41
CA SER A 4 29.80 -3.87 -6.40
C SER A 4 29.07 -4.17 -7.70
N LEU A 5 29.67 -5.01 -8.48
CA LEU A 5 29.23 -5.40 -9.82
C LEU A 5 28.41 -6.68 -9.74
N VAL A 6 27.10 -6.64 -9.92
CA VAL A 6 26.32 -7.78 -10.45
C VAL A 6 24.99 -7.31 -11.05
N GLY A 7 24.75 -7.58 -12.35
CA GLY A 7 23.44 -7.62 -13.01
C GLY A 7 22.94 -6.31 -13.62
N SER A 8 22.01 -6.42 -14.55
CA SER A 8 21.41 -5.33 -15.34
C SER A 8 20.72 -4.22 -14.51
N GLU A 9 20.28 -4.50 -13.30
CA GLU A 9 19.74 -3.48 -12.38
C GLU A 9 20.80 -2.48 -11.90
N MET A 10 22.06 -2.89 -11.84
CA MET A 10 23.17 -2.00 -11.47
C MET A 10 23.48 -0.98 -12.56
N CYS A 11 23.41 -1.36 -13.82
CA CYS A 11 23.59 -0.43 -14.94
C CYS A 11 22.55 0.69 -14.90
N ILE A 12 21.30 0.40 -14.51
CA ILE A 12 20.23 1.41 -14.38
C ILE A 12 20.47 2.35 -13.18
N ARG A 13 21.03 1.84 -12.08
CA ARG A 13 21.36 2.66 -10.90
C ARG A 13 22.58 3.52 -11.09
N ASP A 14 23.55 3.05 -11.85
CA ASP A 14 24.83 3.71 -12.06
C ASP A 14 24.81 4.71 -13.23
N SER A 15 23.69 4.76 -13.98
CA SER A 15 23.49 5.72 -15.06
C SER A 15 22.77 6.97 -14.56
N PRO A 16 23.45 8.08 -14.34
CA PRO A 16 22.82 9.31 -13.91
C PRO A 16 21.91 9.88 -15.01
N VAL A 17 20.69 10.29 -14.64
CA VAL A 17 19.73 10.90 -15.58
C VAL A 17 19.57 12.40 -15.34
N ARG A 18 20.03 12.89 -14.18
CA ARG A 18 19.92 14.28 -13.75
C ARG A 18 21.00 14.60 -12.71
N VAL A 19 21.52 15.83 -12.75
CA VAL A 19 22.44 16.36 -11.74
C VAL A 19 21.84 17.61 -11.13
N GLU A 20 21.69 17.64 -9.83
CA GLU A 20 21.23 18.81 -9.10
C GLU A 20 22.40 19.48 -8.40
N LEU A 21 22.45 20.79 -8.52
CA LEU A 21 23.50 21.62 -7.96
C LEU A 21 22.90 22.62 -6.97
N SER A 22 23.38 22.65 -5.73
CA SER A 22 22.96 23.62 -4.69
C SER A 22 23.46 25.02 -4.97
N ARG A 23 24.41 25.19 -5.88
CA ARG A 23 24.97 26.48 -6.31
C ARG A 23 25.43 26.40 -7.75
N LYS A 24 25.54 27.55 -8.39
CA LYS A 24 26.17 27.64 -9.73
C LYS A 24 27.63 27.26 -9.66
N ILE A 25 28.07 26.39 -10.53
CA ILE A 25 29.47 26.03 -10.75
C ILE A 25 29.93 26.58 -12.11
N ASN A 26 31.24 26.66 -12.34
CA ASN A 26 31.76 27.18 -13.58
C ASN A 26 31.50 26.24 -14.77
N ARG A 27 31.53 26.78 -15.98
CA ARG A 27 31.21 26.05 -17.20
C ARG A 27 32.16 24.85 -17.43
N LYS A 28 33.47 25.02 -17.12
CA LYS A 28 34.47 23.98 -17.28
C LYS A 28 34.16 22.76 -16.38
N ALA A 29 33.76 23.00 -15.13
CA ALA A 29 33.36 21.92 -14.21
C ALA A 29 32.08 21.20 -14.70
N ILE A 30 31.13 21.94 -15.31
CA ILE A 30 29.95 21.30 -15.92
C ILE A 30 30.37 20.43 -17.11
N ASP A 31 31.32 20.91 -17.94
CA ASP A 31 31.81 20.16 -19.09
C ASP A 31 32.52 18.86 -18.67
N GLU A 32 33.37 18.93 -17.66
CA GLU A 32 34.07 17.77 -17.09
C GLU A 32 33.10 16.76 -16.47
N LEU A 33 32.14 17.24 -15.66
CA LEU A 33 31.11 16.38 -15.06
C LEU A 33 30.19 15.75 -16.11
N SER A 34 29.80 16.53 -17.14
CA SER A 34 28.98 16.04 -18.25
C SER A 34 29.66 14.91 -19.01
N SER A 35 30.97 15.05 -19.28
CA SER A 35 31.77 13.99 -19.91
C SER A 35 31.96 12.78 -19.01
N PHE A 36 32.25 12.99 -17.72
CA PHE A 36 32.48 11.91 -16.76
C PHE A 36 31.24 11.07 -16.48
N LEU A 37 30.07 11.74 -16.40
CA LEU A 37 28.79 11.10 -16.12
C LEU A 37 28.04 10.65 -17.37
N GLU A 38 28.58 10.96 -18.57
CA GLU A 38 27.93 10.67 -19.86
C GLU A 38 26.50 11.25 -19.98
N ILE A 39 26.27 12.41 -19.37
CA ILE A 39 24.95 13.06 -19.32
C ILE A 39 25.00 14.45 -19.95
N GLY A 40 23.99 14.79 -20.77
CA GLY A 40 23.91 16.08 -21.45
C GLY A 40 23.76 17.26 -20.48
N LYS A 41 24.36 18.40 -20.80
CA LYS A 41 24.35 19.64 -19.97
C LYS A 41 22.95 20.14 -19.60
N LYS A 42 21.94 19.87 -20.41
CA LYS A 42 20.53 20.19 -20.14
C LYS A 42 19.97 19.49 -18.90
N HIS A 43 20.61 18.45 -18.43
CA HIS A 43 20.23 17.69 -17.24
C HIS A 43 20.89 18.20 -15.95
N PHE A 44 21.72 19.26 -16.03
CA PHE A 44 22.29 19.95 -14.87
C PHE A 44 21.35 21.07 -14.42
N ILE A 45 20.75 20.91 -13.24
CA ILE A 45 19.75 21.84 -12.72
C ILE A 45 20.27 22.47 -11.44
N SER A 46 20.30 23.81 -11.40
CA SER A 46 20.63 24.54 -10.18
C SER A 46 19.36 24.74 -9.36
N VAL A 47 19.37 24.25 -8.12
CA VAL A 47 18.27 24.39 -7.15
C VAL A 47 18.69 25.35 -6.04
N LYS A 48 17.73 26.06 -5.45
CA LYS A 48 17.96 27.00 -4.33
C LYS A 48 17.74 26.37 -2.96
N THR A 49 17.22 25.16 -2.94
CA THR A 49 16.95 24.39 -1.71
C THR A 49 18.14 23.53 -1.34
N PRO A 50 18.32 23.13 -0.06
CA PRO A 50 19.27 22.10 0.33
C PRO A 50 19.02 20.80 -0.46
N LEU A 51 20.08 20.14 -0.91
CA LEU A 51 19.99 18.87 -1.65
C LEU A 51 19.71 17.67 -0.74
N ASP A 52 20.15 17.76 0.50
CA ASP A 52 19.89 16.78 1.54
C ASP A 52 19.15 17.45 2.69
N MET A 53 17.96 16.95 2.98
CA MET A 53 17.08 17.44 4.05
C MET A 53 17.17 16.60 5.32
N SER A 54 18.05 15.59 5.38
CA SER A 54 18.16 14.69 6.54
C SER A 54 18.55 15.40 7.83
N PHE A 55 19.21 16.57 7.74
CA PHE A 55 19.52 17.41 8.89
C PHE A 55 18.28 17.83 9.70
N VAL A 56 17.09 17.85 9.08
CA VAL A 56 15.82 18.18 9.75
C VAL A 56 15.52 17.21 10.88
N PHE A 57 15.89 15.95 10.76
CA PHE A 57 15.73 14.96 11.85
C PHE A 57 16.61 15.31 13.07
N GLN A 58 17.78 15.92 12.84
CA GLN A 58 18.62 16.42 13.96
C GLN A 58 18.00 17.66 14.61
N LEU A 59 17.37 18.55 13.84
CA LEU A 59 16.68 19.72 14.38
C LEU A 59 15.57 19.33 15.36
N GLN A 60 14.84 18.24 15.12
CA GLN A 60 13.83 17.74 16.04
C GLN A 60 14.39 17.49 17.45
N HIS A 61 15.61 16.97 17.54
CA HIS A 61 16.28 16.74 18.84
C HIS A 61 16.59 18.06 19.57
N TYR A 62 17.07 19.07 18.85
CA TYR A 62 17.41 20.37 19.44
C TYR A 62 16.18 21.23 19.76
N LEU A 63 15.09 21.03 19.05
CA LEU A 63 13.86 21.80 19.20
C LEU A 63 12.79 21.11 20.06
N ARG A 64 13.11 19.98 20.70
CA ARG A 64 12.16 19.17 21.48
C ARG A 64 11.40 19.94 22.59
N ASP A 65 11.98 21.01 23.10
CA ASP A 65 11.35 21.87 24.12
C ASP A 65 10.38 22.90 23.54
N LYS A 66 10.29 23.00 22.20
CA LYS A 66 9.40 23.87 21.42
C LYS A 66 8.17 23.10 20.97
N GLN A 67 7.25 22.83 21.92
CA GLN A 67 6.07 21.98 21.66
C GLN A 67 5.19 22.52 20.52
N GLU A 68 5.17 23.83 20.33
CA GLU A 68 4.44 24.53 19.26
C GLU A 68 4.91 24.16 17.84
N LEU A 69 6.09 23.56 17.69
CA LEU A 69 6.65 23.09 16.41
C LEU A 69 6.31 21.63 16.10
N PHE A 70 5.65 20.93 17.00
CA PHE A 70 5.33 19.52 16.87
C PHE A 70 3.81 19.29 16.87
N PHE A 71 3.39 18.32 16.10
CA PHE A 71 2.01 17.86 16.20
C PHE A 71 1.74 17.26 17.59
N GLU A 72 0.55 17.48 18.10
CA GLU A 72 0.08 16.81 19.31
C GLU A 72 0.20 15.29 19.16
N LYS A 73 0.68 14.61 20.23
CA LYS A 73 0.84 13.16 20.20
C LYS A 73 -0.52 12.49 20.14
N ARG A 74 -0.75 11.67 19.13
CA ARG A 74 -1.95 10.85 18.97
C ARG A 74 -1.61 9.37 19.03
N THR A 75 -2.48 8.60 19.70
CA THR A 75 -2.34 7.16 19.83
C THR A 75 -3.46 6.49 19.02
N PRO A 76 -3.14 5.52 18.14
CA PRO A 76 -4.15 4.72 17.45
C PRO A 76 -5.13 4.08 18.43
N ARG A 77 -6.42 4.07 18.11
CA ARG A 77 -7.47 3.48 18.94
C ARG A 77 -7.72 2.02 18.56
N ASP A 78 -8.13 1.24 19.52
CA ASP A 78 -8.55 -0.13 19.22
C ASP A 78 -9.91 -0.06 18.49
N THR A 79 -10.07 -0.87 17.44
CA THR A 79 -11.32 -0.90 16.67
C THR A 79 -12.46 -1.43 17.53
N PRO A 80 -13.68 -0.86 17.43
CA PRO A 80 -14.85 -1.40 18.13
C PRO A 80 -15.35 -2.71 17.51
N GLU A 81 -14.84 -3.08 16.33
CA GLU A 81 -15.30 -4.25 15.59
C GLU A 81 -14.74 -5.57 16.15
N LEU A 82 -13.68 -5.52 16.95
CA LEU A 82 -13.00 -6.69 17.52
C LEU A 82 -12.75 -6.54 19.02
N SER A 83 -13.02 -7.58 19.77
CA SER A 83 -12.62 -7.70 21.18
C SER A 83 -11.23 -8.32 21.30
N LEU A 84 -10.29 -7.60 21.90
CA LEU A 84 -8.96 -8.16 22.22
C LEU A 84 -8.98 -9.17 23.37
N LYS A 85 -10.12 -9.35 24.05
CA LYS A 85 -10.30 -10.34 25.12
C LYS A 85 -10.63 -11.74 24.57
N GLU A 86 -11.12 -11.82 23.34
CA GLU A 86 -11.54 -13.05 22.67
C GLU A 86 -10.58 -13.39 21.53
N SER A 87 -10.65 -14.63 21.01
CA SER A 87 -9.88 -15.04 19.83
C SER A 87 -10.26 -14.21 18.63
N ILE A 88 -9.27 -13.58 18.00
CA ILE A 88 -9.46 -12.82 16.75
C ILE A 88 -9.86 -13.77 15.62
N LEU A 89 -9.28 -14.99 15.57
CA LEU A 89 -9.61 -15.99 14.56
C LEU A 89 -11.12 -16.31 14.60
N GLY A 90 -11.67 -16.61 15.78
CA GLY A 90 -13.09 -16.91 15.94
C GLY A 90 -14.04 -15.75 15.67
N GLN A 91 -13.57 -14.51 15.80
CA GLN A 91 -14.35 -13.31 15.43
C GLN A 91 -14.37 -13.10 13.92
N VAL A 92 -13.21 -13.26 13.25
CA VAL A 92 -13.07 -13.11 11.79
C VAL A 92 -13.82 -14.23 11.02
N GLU A 93 -13.93 -15.43 11.58
CA GLU A 93 -14.76 -16.48 10.99
C GLU A 93 -16.24 -16.07 10.83
N LYS A 94 -16.71 -15.10 11.60
CA LYS A 94 -18.10 -14.62 11.58
C LYS A 94 -18.31 -13.40 10.66
N LYS A 95 -17.28 -12.55 10.49
CA LYS A 95 -17.34 -11.36 9.65
C LYS A 95 -15.94 -10.90 9.26
N ASP A 96 -15.82 -10.33 8.09
CA ASP A 96 -14.60 -9.64 7.68
C ASP A 96 -14.36 -8.39 8.53
N VAL A 97 -13.09 -8.02 8.73
CA VAL A 97 -12.70 -6.83 9.47
C VAL A 97 -11.71 -6.01 8.67
N LEU A 98 -12.00 -4.72 8.52
CA LEU A 98 -11.11 -3.76 7.87
C LEU A 98 -10.53 -2.80 8.92
N LEU A 99 -9.21 -2.85 9.11
CA LEU A 99 -8.49 -1.91 9.95
C LEU A 99 -7.94 -0.75 9.12
N SER A 100 -8.01 0.47 9.65
CA SER A 100 -7.51 1.70 9.01
C SER A 100 -6.43 2.36 9.85
N TYR A 101 -5.17 2.18 9.45
CA TYR A 101 -4.02 2.80 10.11
C TYR A 101 -3.83 4.25 9.62
N PRO A 102 -3.29 5.18 10.44
CA PRO A 102 -2.86 5.05 11.83
C PRO A 102 -3.98 5.33 12.85
N PHE A 103 -5.22 5.46 12.40
CA PHE A 103 -6.37 5.81 13.22
C PHE A 103 -6.75 4.67 14.15
N GLU A 104 -6.75 3.46 13.61
CA GLU A 104 -6.93 2.22 14.37
C GLU A 104 -5.59 1.52 14.63
N SER A 105 -5.56 0.72 15.70
CA SER A 105 -4.37 0.02 16.17
C SER A 105 -4.08 -1.26 15.36
N MET A 106 -2.79 -1.58 15.19
CA MET A 106 -2.34 -2.87 14.65
C MET A 106 -2.48 -4.03 15.65
N LYS A 107 -2.83 -3.78 16.91
CA LYS A 107 -2.94 -4.82 17.95
C LYS A 107 -3.83 -6.01 17.55
N PRO A 108 -5.01 -5.82 16.89
CA PRO A 108 -5.82 -6.96 16.47
C PRO A 108 -5.08 -7.91 15.51
N PHE A 109 -4.29 -7.38 14.58
CA PHE A 109 -3.48 -8.19 13.68
C PHE A 109 -2.38 -8.95 14.42
N ILE A 110 -1.67 -8.30 15.36
CA ILE A 110 -0.64 -8.94 16.18
C ILE A 110 -1.28 -10.04 17.03
N LYS A 111 -2.41 -9.74 17.67
CA LYS A 111 -3.15 -10.75 18.45
C LYS A 111 -3.63 -11.91 17.59
N MET A 112 -4.08 -11.68 16.37
CA MET A 112 -4.44 -12.75 15.44
C MET A 112 -3.28 -13.71 15.20
N LEU A 113 -2.04 -13.22 15.08
CA LEU A 113 -0.86 -14.08 14.95
C LEU A 113 -0.55 -14.86 16.24
N ASN A 114 -0.67 -14.21 17.41
CA ASN A 114 -0.51 -14.90 18.69
C ASN A 114 -1.59 -15.97 18.90
N ASP A 115 -2.87 -15.65 18.61
CA ASP A 115 -3.96 -16.62 18.66
C ASP A 115 -3.68 -17.80 17.72
N ALA A 116 -3.12 -17.54 16.53
CA ALA A 116 -2.76 -18.60 15.57
C ALA A 116 -1.57 -19.45 16.05
N ALA A 117 -0.63 -18.86 16.79
CA ALA A 117 0.49 -19.60 17.38
C ALA A 117 0.02 -20.57 18.45
N GLU A 118 -0.98 -20.21 19.24
CA GLU A 118 -1.52 -21.01 20.34
C GLU A 118 -2.62 -22.02 19.90
N ASP A 119 -3.41 -21.69 18.86
CA ASP A 119 -4.56 -22.50 18.42
C ASP A 119 -4.11 -23.89 17.90
N PRO A 120 -4.54 -25.01 18.53
CA PRO A 120 -4.14 -26.38 18.13
C PRO A 120 -4.62 -26.77 16.73
N ASP A 121 -5.67 -26.12 16.21
CA ASP A 121 -6.21 -26.42 14.88
C ASP A 121 -5.44 -25.67 13.78
N VAL A 122 -4.65 -24.66 14.11
CA VAL A 122 -3.77 -23.99 13.14
C VAL A 122 -2.60 -24.90 12.78
N VAL A 123 -2.45 -25.17 11.49
CA VAL A 123 -1.39 -26.03 10.96
C VAL A 123 -0.28 -25.27 10.28
N SER A 124 -0.59 -24.11 9.67
CA SER A 124 0.45 -23.29 9.05
C SER A 124 0.15 -21.80 9.07
N ILE A 125 1.23 -20.98 9.09
CA ILE A 125 1.22 -19.53 8.89
C ILE A 125 2.20 -19.20 7.77
N LYS A 126 1.71 -18.54 6.71
CA LYS A 126 2.54 -18.09 5.58
C LYS A 126 2.46 -16.58 5.44
N MET A 127 3.60 -15.92 5.29
CA MET A 127 3.65 -14.44 5.32
C MET A 127 4.71 -13.88 4.39
N THR A 128 4.41 -12.72 3.77
CA THR A 128 5.39 -11.96 3.00
C THR A 128 5.87 -10.75 3.82
N LEU A 129 7.17 -10.61 4.02
CA LEU A 129 7.79 -9.51 4.76
C LEU A 129 8.68 -8.68 3.83
N TYR A 130 8.45 -7.37 3.82
CA TYR A 130 9.26 -6.41 3.05
C TYR A 130 10.10 -5.52 3.96
N ARG A 131 9.51 -4.97 5.00
CA ARG A 131 10.15 -4.14 6.04
C ARG A 131 9.50 -4.44 7.38
N VAL A 132 10.32 -4.73 8.37
CA VAL A 132 9.87 -5.08 9.71
C VAL A 132 10.54 -4.15 10.73
N ALA A 133 9.95 -3.96 11.89
CA ALA A 133 10.56 -3.17 12.96
C ALA A 133 11.69 -3.95 13.65
N ASP A 134 12.72 -3.27 14.17
CA ASP A 134 13.88 -3.90 14.84
C ASP A 134 13.49 -4.82 16.02
N LYS A 135 12.39 -4.52 16.68
CA LYS A 135 11.79 -5.34 17.76
C LYS A 135 10.31 -5.52 17.38
N SER A 136 10.04 -6.50 16.56
CA SER A 136 8.71 -6.71 16.01
C SER A 136 7.99 -7.84 16.75
N GLN A 137 6.82 -7.52 17.31
CA GLN A 137 5.90 -8.49 17.90
C GLN A 137 5.37 -9.49 16.86
N ILE A 138 5.36 -9.09 15.58
CA ILE A 138 4.99 -9.98 14.47
C ILE A 138 6.03 -11.10 14.33
N ILE A 139 7.32 -10.78 14.41
CA ILE A 139 8.40 -11.78 14.37
C ILE A 139 8.34 -12.70 15.59
N ASP A 140 8.11 -12.13 16.76
CA ASP A 140 8.01 -12.92 18.00
C ASP A 140 6.83 -13.92 17.92
N ALA A 141 5.68 -13.51 17.40
CA ALA A 141 4.52 -14.38 17.19
C ALA A 141 4.79 -15.50 16.15
N LEU A 142 5.54 -15.23 15.08
CA LEU A 142 5.92 -16.23 14.09
C LEU A 142 6.92 -17.24 14.67
N ILE A 143 7.86 -16.81 15.50
CA ILE A 143 8.77 -17.68 16.24
C ILE A 143 7.98 -18.60 17.18
N GLU A 144 7.10 -18.03 17.99
CA GLU A 144 6.24 -18.79 18.90
C GLU A 144 5.39 -19.83 18.16
N ALA A 145 4.84 -19.47 16.99
CA ALA A 145 4.09 -20.43 16.16
C ALA A 145 4.96 -21.60 15.70
N ALA A 146 6.20 -21.35 15.27
CA ALA A 146 7.13 -22.41 14.86
C ALA A 146 7.55 -23.30 16.05
N GLU A 147 7.85 -22.71 17.20
CA GLU A 147 8.16 -23.44 18.45
C GLU A 147 6.98 -24.30 18.94
N ASN A 148 5.74 -23.86 18.68
CA ASN A 148 4.50 -24.63 18.93
C ASN A 148 4.20 -25.66 17.84
N GLY A 149 5.14 -25.92 16.92
CA GLY A 149 5.05 -26.97 15.90
C GLY A 149 4.20 -26.65 14.67
N LYS A 150 3.88 -25.36 14.42
CA LYS A 150 3.21 -24.93 13.20
C LYS A 150 4.21 -24.85 12.03
N GLU A 151 3.76 -25.14 10.80
CA GLU A 151 4.52 -24.83 9.60
C GLU A 151 4.53 -23.30 9.39
N VAL A 152 5.67 -22.66 9.60
CA VAL A 152 5.81 -21.21 9.39
C VAL A 152 6.69 -20.95 8.18
N ILE A 153 6.11 -20.32 7.14
CA ILE A 153 6.82 -19.95 5.91
C ILE A 153 6.82 -18.44 5.74
N VAL A 154 8.00 -17.86 5.72
CA VAL A 154 8.15 -16.41 5.61
C VAL A 154 8.97 -16.06 4.38
N LEU A 155 8.39 -15.30 3.46
CA LEU A 155 9.14 -14.71 2.38
C LEU A 155 9.69 -13.36 2.82
N VAL A 156 11.02 -13.23 2.83
CA VAL A 156 11.74 -12.00 3.20
C VAL A 156 12.35 -11.37 1.95
N GLU A 157 11.98 -10.11 1.66
CA GLU A 157 12.60 -9.34 0.57
C GLU A 157 13.89 -8.66 1.04
N LEU A 158 15.04 -9.28 0.79
CA LEU A 158 16.34 -8.76 1.21
C LEU A 158 16.73 -7.45 0.51
N ARG A 159 16.18 -7.17 -0.66
CA ARG A 159 16.45 -5.94 -1.43
C ARG A 159 15.58 -4.74 -1.00
N ALA A 160 15.06 -4.77 0.23
CA ALA A 160 14.38 -3.63 0.84
C ALA A 160 15.42 -2.55 1.17
N ARG A 161 15.40 -1.43 0.44
CA ARG A 161 16.41 -0.34 0.62
C ARG A 161 16.42 0.17 2.04
N PHE A 162 17.62 0.31 2.62
CA PHE A 162 17.92 0.82 3.97
C PHE A 162 17.54 -0.10 5.14
N ASP A 163 16.99 -1.31 4.86
CA ASP A 163 16.60 -2.27 5.89
C ASP A 163 17.30 -3.62 5.72
N GLU A 164 18.30 -3.71 4.82
CA GLU A 164 18.96 -4.97 4.45
C GLU A 164 19.55 -5.69 5.67
N ALA A 165 20.28 -4.98 6.53
CA ALA A 165 20.91 -5.57 7.72
C ALA A 165 19.88 -6.09 8.72
N ASN A 166 18.82 -5.32 8.99
CA ASN A 166 17.73 -5.71 9.88
C ASN A 166 16.97 -6.94 9.33
N ASN A 167 16.71 -6.98 8.02
CA ASN A 167 16.03 -8.11 7.40
C ASN A 167 16.87 -9.40 7.46
N ILE A 168 18.21 -9.31 7.34
CA ILE A 168 19.12 -10.45 7.49
C ILE A 168 19.10 -10.97 8.93
N GLU A 169 19.26 -10.10 9.93
CA GLU A 169 19.25 -10.49 11.35
C GLU A 169 17.94 -11.19 11.71
N MET A 170 16.81 -10.65 11.25
CA MET A 170 15.52 -11.26 11.51
C MET A 170 15.33 -12.59 10.79
N SER A 171 15.84 -12.74 9.56
CA SER A 171 15.81 -14.02 8.86
C SER A 171 16.50 -15.11 9.67
N HIS A 172 17.68 -14.82 10.24
CA HIS A 172 18.39 -15.74 11.10
C HIS A 172 17.59 -16.12 12.36
N ARG A 173 16.98 -15.15 13.03
CA ARG A 173 16.13 -15.45 14.21
C ARG A 173 14.96 -16.37 13.87
N LEU A 174 14.32 -16.18 12.72
CA LEU A 174 13.23 -17.02 12.24
C LEU A 174 13.72 -18.43 11.86
N GLU A 175 14.88 -18.53 11.17
CA GLU A 175 15.51 -19.82 10.81
C GLU A 175 15.89 -20.63 12.06
N ASP A 176 16.50 -19.98 13.05
CA ASP A 176 16.89 -20.60 14.32
C ASP A 176 15.68 -21.18 15.10
N ALA A 177 14.50 -20.55 14.94
CA ALA A 177 13.24 -21.03 15.51
C ALA A 177 12.54 -22.13 14.68
N GLY A 178 13.10 -22.51 13.52
CA GLY A 178 12.54 -23.54 12.65
C GLY A 178 11.58 -23.05 11.57
N CYS A 179 11.48 -21.72 11.35
CA CYS A 179 10.71 -21.18 10.23
C CYS A 179 11.42 -21.45 8.89
N GLN A 180 10.65 -21.76 7.86
CA GLN A 180 11.17 -21.80 6.49
C GLN A 180 11.24 -20.40 5.90
N ILE A 181 12.43 -19.95 5.52
CA ILE A 181 12.63 -18.64 4.92
C ILE A 181 12.78 -18.77 3.40
N LEU A 182 12.02 -17.93 2.67
CA LEU A 182 12.14 -17.75 1.23
C LEU A 182 12.76 -16.39 0.97
N TYR A 183 13.91 -16.37 0.27
CA TYR A 183 14.66 -15.14 -0.02
C TYR A 183 14.26 -14.54 -1.37
N GLY A 184 13.05 -13.94 -1.42
CA GLY A 184 12.55 -13.24 -2.61
C GLY A 184 12.42 -14.12 -3.86
N LEU A 185 12.25 -13.45 -5.01
CA LEU A 185 12.33 -14.06 -6.35
C LEU A 185 13.49 -13.43 -7.11
N GLY A 186 14.18 -14.22 -7.95
CA GLY A 186 15.34 -13.74 -8.69
C GLY A 186 15.04 -12.48 -9.53
N ASP A 187 14.00 -12.54 -10.33
CA ASP A 187 13.65 -11.51 -11.31
C ASP A 187 12.65 -10.45 -10.77
N TYR A 188 11.88 -10.77 -9.74
CA TYR A 188 10.82 -9.91 -9.23
C TYR A 188 11.02 -9.58 -7.76
N LYS A 189 10.80 -8.33 -7.38
CA LYS A 189 10.68 -7.96 -5.96
C LYS A 189 9.30 -8.32 -5.45
N VAL A 190 9.24 -8.99 -4.31
CA VAL A 190 7.98 -9.26 -3.64
C VAL A 190 7.60 -8.08 -2.75
N HIS A 191 6.53 -7.39 -3.13
CA HIS A 191 6.05 -6.21 -2.42
C HIS A 191 4.62 -6.37 -1.87
N SER A 192 3.99 -7.53 -2.09
CA SER A 192 2.70 -7.88 -1.51
C SER A 192 2.76 -7.86 0.03
N LYS A 193 1.62 -7.62 0.66
CA LYS A 193 1.41 -7.73 2.11
C LYS A 193 0.30 -8.76 2.29
N LEU A 194 0.71 -9.99 2.43
CA LEU A 194 -0.15 -11.16 2.46
C LEU A 194 0.26 -12.07 3.63
N CYS A 195 -0.71 -12.38 4.48
CA CYS A 195 -0.60 -13.37 5.55
C CYS A 195 -1.73 -14.39 5.37
N LEU A 196 -1.39 -15.67 5.38
CA LEU A 196 -2.33 -16.78 5.27
C LEU A 196 -2.16 -17.71 6.47
N ILE A 197 -3.23 -17.87 7.24
CA ILE A 197 -3.34 -18.86 8.32
C ILE A 197 -4.20 -20.01 7.80
N THR A 198 -3.71 -21.23 7.93
CA THR A 198 -4.43 -22.45 7.56
C THR A 198 -4.81 -23.21 8.83
N LYS A 199 -6.10 -23.47 9.00
CA LYS A 199 -6.64 -24.28 10.12
C LYS A 199 -7.18 -25.61 9.62
N LYS A 200 -7.05 -26.63 10.43
CA LYS A 200 -7.72 -27.92 10.21
C LYS A 200 -9.19 -27.80 10.59
N LYS A 201 -10.08 -28.33 9.75
CA LYS A 201 -11.53 -28.36 10.00
C LYS A 201 -12.12 -29.68 9.48
N GLY A 202 -12.44 -30.58 10.39
CA GLY A 202 -12.84 -31.94 10.02
C GLY A 202 -11.76 -32.65 9.20
N ASP A 203 -12.12 -33.13 8.00
CA ASP A 203 -11.18 -33.78 7.07
C ASP A 203 -10.53 -32.78 6.07
N GLY A 204 -10.80 -31.46 6.20
CA GLY A 204 -10.30 -30.44 5.32
C GLY A 204 -9.55 -29.32 6.03
N PHE A 205 -9.37 -28.22 5.31
CA PHE A 205 -8.74 -27.01 5.80
C PHE A 205 -9.63 -25.79 5.54
N GLU A 206 -9.52 -24.82 6.42
CA GLU A 206 -10.07 -23.48 6.21
C GLU A 206 -8.96 -22.43 6.32
N TYR A 207 -9.22 -21.28 5.73
CA TYR A 207 -8.26 -20.20 5.61
C TYR A 207 -8.75 -18.95 6.33
N ILE A 208 -7.82 -18.28 7.01
CA ILE A 208 -7.96 -16.89 7.42
C ILE A 208 -6.83 -16.12 6.73
N THR A 209 -7.21 -15.10 5.98
CA THR A 209 -6.27 -14.34 5.15
C THR A 209 -6.27 -12.87 5.59
N GLN A 210 -5.08 -12.32 5.79
CA GLN A 210 -4.94 -10.88 5.94
C GLN A 210 -4.21 -10.31 4.74
N ILE A 211 -4.76 -9.25 4.15
CA ILE A 211 -4.17 -8.52 3.03
C ILE A 211 -4.08 -7.03 3.39
N GLY A 212 -2.90 -6.45 3.24
CA GLY A 212 -2.65 -5.06 3.57
C GLY A 212 -2.18 -4.21 2.39
N THR A 213 -2.42 -2.90 2.48
CA THR A 213 -1.82 -1.93 1.57
C THR A 213 -0.42 -1.51 2.04
N GLY A 214 -0.15 -1.58 3.35
CA GLY A 214 1.09 -1.17 4.02
C GLY A 214 1.91 -2.31 4.58
N ASN A 215 3.18 -2.02 4.87
CA ASN A 215 4.11 -3.00 5.41
C ASN A 215 3.73 -3.48 6.82
N TYR A 216 4.15 -4.68 7.15
CA TYR A 216 4.06 -5.25 8.50
C TYR A 216 5.12 -4.62 9.42
N ASN A 217 4.88 -3.38 9.82
CA ASN A 217 5.82 -2.63 10.63
C ASN A 217 5.08 -1.71 11.61
N GLU A 218 5.21 -1.98 12.89
CA GLU A 218 4.48 -1.33 13.98
C GLU A 218 4.83 0.16 14.13
N LYS A 219 6.01 0.58 13.63
CA LYS A 219 6.43 2.00 13.64
C LYS A 219 5.76 2.74 12.48
N THR A 220 5.82 2.18 11.26
CA THR A 220 5.27 2.85 10.08
C THR A 220 3.75 2.86 10.06
N SER A 221 3.08 1.87 10.69
CA SER A 221 1.63 1.85 10.84
C SER A 221 1.07 3.02 11.67
N ARG A 222 1.93 3.74 12.41
CA ARG A 222 1.56 4.96 13.15
C ARG A 222 1.82 6.25 12.38
N LEU A 223 2.41 6.15 11.19
CA LEU A 223 2.86 7.30 10.39
C LEU A 223 2.25 7.33 8.99
N TYR A 224 1.75 6.19 8.51
CA TYR A 224 1.22 6.00 7.16
C TYR A 224 -0.25 5.65 7.22
N THR A 225 -1.05 6.22 6.33
CA THR A 225 -2.42 5.75 6.15
C THR A 225 -2.40 4.47 5.35
N ASP A 226 -2.87 3.37 5.93
CA ASP A 226 -2.94 2.07 5.28
C ASP A 226 -4.19 1.31 5.70
N LEU A 227 -4.58 0.35 4.86
CA LEU A 227 -5.73 -0.52 5.10
C LEU A 227 -5.26 -1.96 5.29
N SER A 228 -5.95 -2.69 6.14
CA SER A 228 -5.68 -4.09 6.44
C SER A 228 -6.99 -4.85 6.55
N LEU A 229 -7.30 -5.67 5.54
CA LEU A 229 -8.46 -6.56 5.52
C LEU A 229 -8.08 -7.91 6.12
N ILE A 230 -8.87 -8.38 7.08
CA ILE A 230 -8.80 -9.73 7.64
C ILE A 230 -10.10 -10.44 7.28
N THR A 231 -10.03 -11.57 6.58
CA THR A 231 -11.19 -12.29 6.04
C THR A 231 -11.03 -13.79 6.20
N ALA A 232 -12.12 -14.47 6.48
CA ALA A 232 -12.24 -15.93 6.42
C ALA A 232 -12.87 -16.42 5.10
N ASN A 233 -12.89 -15.58 4.06
CA ASN A 233 -13.38 -16.00 2.75
C ASN A 233 -12.47 -17.09 2.17
N GLN A 234 -13.04 -18.30 1.99
CA GLN A 234 -12.29 -19.47 1.59
C GLN A 234 -11.74 -19.39 0.16
N GLU A 235 -12.41 -18.67 -0.73
CA GLU A 235 -11.96 -18.48 -2.12
C GLU A 235 -10.76 -17.54 -2.19
N ILE A 236 -10.76 -16.44 -1.40
CA ILE A 236 -9.59 -15.57 -1.23
C ILE A 236 -8.43 -16.34 -0.60
N GLY A 237 -8.71 -17.17 0.43
CA GLY A 237 -7.71 -18.02 1.07
C GLY A 237 -7.09 -19.04 0.14
N ALA A 238 -7.90 -19.67 -0.71
CA ALA A 238 -7.43 -20.60 -1.73
C ALA A 238 -6.51 -19.92 -2.76
N ASP A 239 -6.87 -18.71 -3.20
CA ASP A 239 -6.00 -17.92 -4.09
C ASP A 239 -4.69 -17.52 -3.40
N ALA A 240 -4.75 -17.09 -2.13
CA ALA A 240 -3.56 -16.78 -1.33
C ALA A 240 -2.64 -18.02 -1.19
N SER A 241 -3.22 -19.20 -0.99
CA SER A 241 -2.48 -20.47 -0.96
C SER A 241 -1.75 -20.74 -2.27
N ARG A 242 -2.42 -20.52 -3.43
CA ARG A 242 -1.78 -20.66 -4.75
C ARG A 242 -0.64 -19.66 -4.96
N VAL A 243 -0.82 -18.41 -4.48
CA VAL A 243 0.26 -17.42 -4.51
C VAL A 243 1.48 -17.91 -3.72
N PHE A 244 1.29 -18.39 -2.48
CA PHE A 244 2.41 -18.91 -1.68
C PHE A 244 3.04 -20.16 -2.31
N MET A 245 2.26 -21.06 -2.88
CA MET A 245 2.80 -22.24 -3.60
C MET A 245 3.66 -21.83 -4.81
N ALA A 246 3.27 -20.81 -5.55
CA ALA A 246 4.09 -20.31 -6.64
C ALA A 246 5.39 -19.67 -6.12
N LEU A 247 5.30 -18.82 -5.08
CA LEU A 247 6.46 -18.19 -4.44
C LEU A 247 7.47 -19.22 -3.90
N GLN A 248 7.00 -20.32 -3.31
CA GLN A 248 7.86 -21.41 -2.83
C GLN A 248 8.61 -22.12 -3.95
N ARG A 249 8.05 -22.15 -5.17
CA ARG A 249 8.71 -22.69 -6.38
C ARG A 249 9.62 -21.67 -7.09
N GLY A 250 9.73 -20.45 -6.55
CA GLY A 250 10.47 -19.36 -7.22
C GLY A 250 9.72 -18.77 -8.42
N GLU A 251 8.41 -18.91 -8.47
CA GLU A 251 7.55 -18.53 -9.59
C GLU A 251 6.50 -17.48 -9.17
N THR A 252 5.78 -16.94 -10.15
CA THR A 252 4.59 -16.12 -9.96
C THR A 252 3.38 -16.80 -10.56
N VAL A 253 2.19 -16.59 -9.96
CA VAL A 253 0.94 -17.13 -10.49
C VAL A 253 0.68 -16.62 -11.91
N SER A 254 0.10 -17.46 -12.78
CA SER A 254 -0.31 -17.12 -14.11
C SER A 254 -1.75 -16.59 -14.11
N ASP A 255 -2.16 -15.95 -15.21
CA ASP A 255 -3.55 -15.56 -15.41
C ASP A 255 -4.43 -16.83 -15.46
N GLY A 256 -5.49 -16.83 -14.64
CA GLY A 256 -6.37 -17.98 -14.46
C GLY A 256 -6.02 -18.90 -13.29
N ASP A 257 -4.82 -18.84 -12.72
CA ASP A 257 -4.47 -19.59 -11.51
C ASP A 257 -5.22 -19.08 -10.27
N VAL A 258 -5.53 -17.78 -10.25
CA VAL A 258 -6.29 -17.08 -9.21
C VAL A 258 -7.55 -16.47 -9.77
N LYS A 259 -8.63 -16.48 -9.01
CA LYS A 259 -9.96 -16.03 -9.46
C LYS A 259 -10.41 -14.72 -8.82
N HIS A 260 -10.02 -14.50 -7.58
CA HIS A 260 -10.45 -13.38 -6.74
C HIS A 260 -9.32 -12.36 -6.56
N LEU A 261 -8.12 -12.83 -6.24
CA LEU A 261 -6.97 -11.95 -6.09
C LEU A 261 -6.45 -11.47 -7.46
N LEU A 262 -6.08 -10.19 -7.55
CA LEU A 262 -5.37 -9.65 -8.69
C LEU A 262 -3.88 -9.65 -8.36
N VAL A 263 -3.08 -10.42 -9.07
CA VAL A 263 -1.67 -10.63 -8.75
C VAL A 263 -0.79 -10.15 -9.90
N ALA A 264 0.11 -9.19 -9.61
CA ALA A 264 1.17 -8.83 -10.54
C ALA A 264 2.32 -9.87 -10.45
N PRO A 265 3.10 -10.03 -11.54
CA PRO A 265 3.12 -9.23 -12.77
C PRO A 265 2.15 -9.70 -13.87
N LYS A 266 1.47 -10.83 -13.73
CA LYS A 266 0.83 -11.50 -14.88
C LYS A 266 -0.66 -11.21 -15.06
N CYS A 267 -1.41 -10.89 -13.99
CA CYS A 267 -2.85 -10.70 -14.13
C CYS A 267 -3.39 -9.35 -13.62
N LEU A 268 -2.72 -8.68 -12.70
CA LEU A 268 -3.25 -7.45 -12.07
C LEU A 268 -3.56 -6.35 -13.10
N GLN A 269 -2.62 -6.02 -14.01
CA GLN A 269 -2.83 -4.96 -15.00
C GLN A 269 -3.99 -5.26 -15.94
N ASN A 270 -4.02 -6.48 -16.49
CA ASN A 270 -5.06 -6.89 -17.44
C ASN A 270 -6.45 -6.84 -16.79
N LYS A 271 -6.59 -7.31 -15.56
CA LYS A 271 -7.87 -7.28 -14.84
C LYS A 271 -8.34 -5.86 -14.52
N ILE A 272 -7.40 -4.93 -14.23
CA ILE A 272 -7.77 -3.51 -14.09
C ILE A 272 -8.25 -2.95 -15.42
N VAL A 273 -7.58 -3.26 -16.53
CA VAL A 273 -8.03 -2.86 -17.88
C VAL A 273 -9.42 -3.41 -18.16
N ASP A 274 -9.68 -4.70 -17.89
CA ASP A 274 -11.01 -5.31 -18.08
C ASP A 274 -12.11 -4.55 -17.29
N MET A 275 -11.81 -4.15 -16.04
CA MET A 275 -12.76 -3.40 -15.20
C MET A 275 -12.98 -1.97 -15.71
N ILE A 276 -11.97 -1.32 -16.26
CA ILE A 276 -12.13 0.00 -16.91
C ILE A 276 -12.97 -0.15 -18.18
N ASP A 277 -12.71 -1.15 -19.01
CA ASP A 277 -13.48 -1.42 -20.23
C ASP A 277 -14.94 -1.75 -19.91
N GLU A 278 -15.21 -2.44 -18.81
CA GLU A 278 -16.58 -2.67 -18.31
C GLU A 278 -17.29 -1.34 -17.98
N GLN A 279 -16.60 -0.37 -17.35
CA GLN A 279 -17.19 0.94 -17.07
C GLN A 279 -17.46 1.74 -18.35
N ILE A 280 -16.57 1.65 -19.34
CA ILE A 280 -16.78 2.24 -20.67
C ILE A 280 -18.02 1.62 -21.34
N ALA A 281 -18.14 0.30 -21.33
CA ALA A 281 -19.29 -0.40 -21.88
C ALA A 281 -20.60 -0.03 -21.17
N ASN A 282 -20.59 0.06 -19.84
CA ASN A 282 -21.73 0.50 -19.04
C ASN A 282 -22.16 1.92 -19.45
N LYS A 283 -21.23 2.85 -19.54
CA LYS A 283 -21.52 4.23 -19.94
C LYS A 283 -22.11 4.31 -21.34
N ASN A 284 -21.55 3.59 -22.30
CA ASN A 284 -22.04 3.53 -23.67
C ASN A 284 -23.46 2.92 -23.75
N ALA A 285 -23.80 2.02 -22.83
CA ALA A 285 -25.14 1.43 -22.70
C ALA A 285 -26.12 2.30 -21.91
N GLY A 286 -25.74 3.52 -21.53
CA GLY A 286 -26.57 4.44 -20.72
C GLY A 286 -26.73 4.01 -19.27
N LYS A 287 -25.88 3.10 -18.76
CA LYS A 287 -25.85 2.66 -17.38
C LYS A 287 -24.96 3.57 -16.51
N PRO A 288 -25.16 3.63 -15.20
CA PRO A 288 -24.25 4.27 -14.30
C PRO A 288 -22.83 3.67 -14.42
N ALA A 289 -21.81 4.53 -14.45
CA ALA A 289 -20.42 4.13 -14.57
C ALA A 289 -19.51 5.08 -13.77
N TYR A 290 -18.52 4.53 -13.08
CA TYR A 290 -17.62 5.29 -12.22
C TYR A 290 -16.30 4.58 -12.04
N ILE A 291 -15.22 5.36 -11.96
CA ILE A 291 -13.88 4.88 -11.61
C ILE A 291 -13.30 5.79 -10.52
N GLY A 292 -12.98 5.21 -9.37
CA GLY A 292 -12.28 5.87 -8.27
C GLY A 292 -10.96 5.15 -7.96
N VAL A 293 -9.83 5.86 -7.98
CA VAL A 293 -8.52 5.25 -7.72
C VAL A 293 -7.73 6.11 -6.74
N LYS A 294 -7.34 5.53 -5.60
CA LYS A 294 -6.37 6.11 -4.68
C LYS A 294 -5.07 5.32 -4.78
N ILE A 295 -3.98 6.00 -5.09
CA ILE A 295 -2.64 5.44 -5.29
C ILE A 295 -1.55 6.45 -4.92
N ASN A 296 -0.31 5.97 -4.75
CA ASN A 296 0.79 6.90 -4.50
C ASN A 296 1.30 7.56 -5.79
N SER A 297 1.35 6.81 -6.89
CA SER A 297 1.85 7.32 -8.18
C SER A 297 1.14 6.67 -9.36
N LEU A 298 0.94 7.47 -10.41
CA LEU A 298 0.34 7.10 -11.68
C LEU A 298 1.34 7.33 -12.81
N THR A 299 1.98 6.25 -13.32
CA THR A 299 2.99 6.33 -14.40
C THR A 299 2.89 5.15 -15.39
N ASP A 300 1.95 4.22 -15.17
CA ASP A 300 1.73 3.10 -16.08
C ASP A 300 0.98 3.57 -17.32
N LYS A 301 1.67 3.53 -18.47
CA LYS A 301 1.10 4.06 -19.72
C LYS A 301 -0.18 3.33 -20.16
N VAL A 302 -0.22 2.01 -19.98
CA VAL A 302 -1.41 1.20 -20.38
C VAL A 302 -2.62 1.63 -19.56
N LEU A 303 -2.46 1.80 -18.24
CA LEU A 303 -3.56 2.21 -17.37
C LEU A 303 -3.93 3.68 -17.59
N ILE A 304 -2.95 4.56 -17.85
CA ILE A 304 -3.22 5.97 -18.19
C ILE A 304 -4.04 6.07 -19.47
N ASP A 305 -3.63 5.40 -20.54
CA ASP A 305 -4.34 5.41 -21.81
C ASP A 305 -5.79 4.92 -21.62
N LYS A 306 -6.01 3.87 -20.82
CA LYS A 306 -7.35 3.35 -20.52
C LYS A 306 -8.21 4.31 -19.70
N LEU A 307 -7.63 5.04 -18.74
CA LEU A 307 -8.35 6.08 -17.99
C LEU A 307 -8.75 7.25 -18.91
N ILE A 308 -7.91 7.58 -19.90
CA ILE A 308 -8.24 8.58 -20.92
C ILE A 308 -9.41 8.07 -21.79
N ASP A 309 -9.36 6.82 -22.27
CA ASP A 309 -10.47 6.18 -23.02
C ASP A 309 -11.78 6.26 -22.21
N ALA A 310 -11.74 5.95 -20.92
CA ALA A 310 -12.90 6.02 -20.03
C ALA A 310 -13.44 7.46 -19.91
N SER A 311 -12.57 8.45 -19.78
CA SER A 311 -12.97 9.86 -19.75
C SER A 311 -13.63 10.28 -21.05
N GLN A 312 -13.07 9.91 -22.22
CA GLN A 312 -13.62 10.20 -23.53
C GLN A 312 -14.98 9.54 -23.74
N ALA A 313 -15.20 8.37 -23.16
CA ALA A 313 -16.53 7.71 -23.15
C ALA A 313 -17.52 8.38 -22.18
N GLY A 314 -17.09 9.38 -21.40
CA GLY A 314 -17.93 10.12 -20.44
C GLY A 314 -18.05 9.45 -19.08
N VAL A 315 -17.17 8.50 -18.72
CA VAL A 315 -17.09 7.91 -17.39
C VAL A 315 -16.47 8.93 -16.43
N LYS A 316 -17.08 9.15 -15.26
CA LYS A 316 -16.49 9.97 -14.21
C LYS A 316 -15.31 9.22 -13.58
N VAL A 317 -14.13 9.84 -13.58
CA VAL A 317 -12.88 9.30 -13.05
C VAL A 317 -12.35 10.21 -11.94
N GLU A 318 -12.24 9.71 -10.73
CA GLU A 318 -11.69 10.44 -9.57
C GLU A 318 -10.41 9.77 -9.08
N LEU A 319 -9.32 10.52 -9.07
CA LEU A 319 -7.99 10.05 -8.75
C LEU A 319 -7.43 10.78 -7.52
N ILE A 320 -6.98 10.04 -6.53
CA ILE A 320 -6.24 10.54 -5.37
C ILE A 320 -4.79 10.09 -5.55
N VAL A 321 -3.90 11.01 -5.96
CA VAL A 321 -2.50 10.73 -6.29
C VAL A 321 -1.57 11.70 -5.57
N ARG A 322 -0.88 11.24 -4.52
CA ARG A 322 -0.02 12.11 -3.71
C ARG A 322 1.38 12.35 -4.28
N GLY A 323 1.82 11.53 -5.21
CA GLY A 323 3.17 11.58 -5.80
C GLY A 323 3.14 11.87 -7.29
N ILE A 324 3.92 11.12 -8.07
CA ILE A 324 4.02 11.34 -9.51
C ILE A 324 2.68 11.02 -10.18
N CYS A 325 2.16 11.99 -10.92
CA CYS A 325 0.96 11.85 -11.75
C CYS A 325 1.31 12.21 -13.20
N CYS A 326 1.23 11.21 -14.11
CA CYS A 326 1.54 11.41 -15.52
C CYS A 326 0.29 11.58 -16.40
N VAL A 327 -0.84 11.96 -15.82
CA VAL A 327 -2.04 12.40 -16.53
C VAL A 327 -2.33 13.86 -16.20
N LYS A 328 -2.70 14.66 -17.20
CA LYS A 328 -3.27 15.98 -17.02
C LYS A 328 -4.80 15.85 -17.04
N PRO A 329 -5.49 16.22 -15.97
CA PRO A 329 -6.96 16.18 -15.93
C PRO A 329 -7.55 17.37 -16.68
N GLN A 330 -8.86 17.31 -16.98
CA GLN A 330 -9.66 18.42 -17.51
C GLN A 330 -9.10 19.03 -18.82
N VAL A 331 -8.41 18.22 -19.64
CA VAL A 331 -7.98 18.61 -20.98
C VAL A 331 -9.11 18.34 -21.94
N GLU A 332 -9.58 19.39 -22.64
CA GLU A 332 -10.72 19.33 -23.56
C GLU A 332 -10.58 18.22 -24.62
N GLY A 333 -11.61 17.41 -24.75
CA GLY A 333 -11.69 16.28 -25.69
C GLY A 333 -10.86 15.05 -25.29
N ALA A 334 -10.16 15.09 -24.17
CA ALA A 334 -9.30 13.99 -23.71
C ALA A 334 -9.61 13.54 -22.28
N THR A 335 -9.50 14.44 -21.31
CA THR A 335 -9.60 14.10 -19.90
C THR A 335 -10.63 14.95 -19.16
N ASP A 336 -11.68 15.40 -19.85
CA ASP A 336 -12.75 16.26 -19.34
C ASP A 336 -13.41 15.69 -18.07
N ASN A 337 -13.49 14.38 -17.97
CA ASN A 337 -14.15 13.68 -16.89
C ASN A 337 -13.17 13.12 -15.83
N ILE A 338 -11.89 13.50 -15.89
CA ILE A 338 -10.89 13.12 -14.89
C ILE A 338 -10.69 14.28 -13.90
N THR A 339 -10.82 13.97 -12.61
CA THR A 339 -10.41 14.84 -11.50
C THR A 339 -9.24 14.19 -10.78
N VAL A 340 -8.19 14.96 -10.49
CA VAL A 340 -7.01 14.48 -9.73
C VAL A 340 -6.81 15.38 -8.53
N ILE A 341 -6.75 14.76 -7.35
CA ILE A 341 -6.38 15.47 -6.13
C ILE A 341 -5.14 14.85 -5.47
N SER A 342 -4.45 15.65 -4.69
CA SER A 342 -3.32 15.24 -3.87
C SER A 342 -3.52 15.74 -2.45
N VAL A 343 -3.42 14.84 -1.47
CA VAL A 343 -3.44 15.22 -0.04
C VAL A 343 -2.08 14.96 0.55
N VAL A 344 -1.48 16.00 1.15
CA VAL A 344 -0.23 15.94 1.88
C VAL A 344 -0.47 16.50 3.28
N GLY A 345 -0.79 15.62 4.21
CA GLY A 345 -1.13 15.94 5.57
C GLY A 345 -0.06 15.49 6.58
N ARG A 346 -0.49 15.35 7.82
CA ARG A 346 0.32 14.88 8.95
C ARG A 346 0.86 13.47 8.74
N TYR A 347 0.04 12.60 8.16
CA TYR A 347 0.37 11.21 7.86
C TYR A 347 0.61 11.05 6.37
N LEU A 348 1.51 10.12 6.02
CA LEU A 348 1.77 9.82 4.63
C LEU A 348 0.58 9.06 4.04
N GLU A 349 -0.11 9.65 3.07
CA GLU A 349 -1.14 8.95 2.31
C GLU A 349 -0.52 7.79 1.53
N HIS A 350 -0.83 6.54 1.95
CA HIS A 350 -0.13 5.37 1.44
C HIS A 350 -1.06 4.23 1.01
N SER A 351 -2.28 4.17 1.50
CA SER A 351 -3.27 3.16 1.08
C SER A 351 -3.56 3.22 -0.41
N ARG A 352 -3.86 2.05 -1.01
CA ARG A 352 -4.32 1.96 -2.39
C ARG A 352 -5.71 1.37 -2.39
N ILE A 353 -6.61 2.06 -3.07
CA ILE A 353 -8.02 1.71 -3.22
C ILE A 353 -8.36 1.81 -4.69
N TYR A 354 -9.03 0.80 -5.23
CA TYR A 354 -9.59 0.83 -6.59
C TYR A 354 -11.09 0.59 -6.50
N ARG A 355 -11.87 1.45 -7.15
CA ARG A 355 -13.34 1.40 -7.19
C ARG A 355 -13.80 1.43 -8.64
N PHE A 356 -14.65 0.49 -9.02
CA PHE A 356 -15.21 0.40 -10.36
C PHE A 356 -16.71 0.13 -10.26
N GLY A 357 -17.52 0.99 -10.88
CA GLY A 357 -18.98 0.92 -10.84
C GLY A 357 -19.60 1.69 -9.70
N VAL A 358 -20.90 1.55 -9.52
CA VAL A 358 -21.72 2.23 -8.51
C VAL A 358 -22.74 1.28 -7.90
N GLY A 359 -23.20 1.57 -6.66
CA GLY A 359 -24.23 0.80 -5.99
C GLY A 359 -23.81 -0.64 -5.68
N ASP A 360 -24.73 -1.59 -5.89
CA ASP A 360 -24.51 -2.99 -5.55
C ASP A 360 -23.48 -3.69 -6.47
N ASP A 361 -23.36 -3.24 -7.71
CA ASP A 361 -22.40 -3.76 -8.69
C ASP A 361 -20.99 -3.19 -8.53
N GLU A 362 -20.77 -2.27 -7.58
CA GLU A 362 -19.47 -1.67 -7.35
C GLU A 362 -18.45 -2.70 -6.86
N LYS A 363 -17.35 -2.79 -7.62
CA LYS A 363 -16.18 -3.59 -7.28
C LYS A 363 -15.17 -2.71 -6.55
N ILE A 364 -14.84 -3.07 -5.30
CA ILE A 364 -13.86 -2.37 -4.49
C ILE A 364 -12.70 -3.30 -4.20
N TYR A 365 -11.48 -2.80 -4.39
CA TYR A 365 -10.24 -3.49 -4.07
C TYR A 365 -9.35 -2.64 -3.18
N ILE A 366 -8.62 -3.29 -2.27
CA ILE A 366 -7.44 -2.70 -1.64
C ILE A 366 -6.19 -3.40 -2.18
N ALA A 367 -5.09 -2.67 -2.33
CA ALA A 367 -3.92 -3.16 -3.05
C ALA A 367 -2.58 -2.76 -2.44
N SER A 368 -1.55 -3.55 -2.71
CA SER A 368 -0.15 -3.15 -2.49
C SER A 368 0.44 -2.36 -3.66
N ALA A 369 -0.20 -2.40 -4.84
CA ALA A 369 0.29 -1.83 -6.08
C ALA A 369 -0.15 -0.38 -6.31
N ASP A 370 0.77 0.44 -6.80
CA ASP A 370 0.47 1.69 -7.49
C ASP A 370 0.27 1.43 -8.99
N PHE A 371 -0.33 2.37 -9.72
CA PHE A 371 -0.41 2.33 -11.18
C PHE A 371 0.92 2.78 -11.80
N MET A 372 1.96 1.99 -11.54
CA MET A 372 3.29 2.17 -12.08
C MET A 372 3.75 0.89 -12.78
N THR A 373 4.39 1.00 -13.94
CA THR A 373 4.88 -0.15 -14.71
C THR A 373 5.74 -1.10 -13.86
N ARG A 374 6.55 -0.57 -12.93
CA ARG A 374 7.33 -1.43 -12.03
C ARG A 374 6.47 -2.25 -11.08
N ASN A 375 5.28 -1.75 -10.66
CA ASN A 375 4.36 -2.49 -9.79
C ASN A 375 3.55 -3.51 -10.59
N THR A 376 3.07 -3.11 -11.76
CA THR A 376 2.16 -3.93 -12.58
C THR A 376 2.84 -5.08 -13.29
N VAL A 377 4.15 -4.94 -13.68
CA VAL A 377 4.87 -5.93 -14.50
C VAL A 377 6.25 -6.36 -13.99
N ARG A 378 6.79 -5.76 -12.91
CA ARG A 378 8.13 -6.06 -12.41
C ARG A 378 8.20 -6.38 -10.91
N ARG A 379 7.05 -6.54 -10.28
CA ARG A 379 6.94 -6.90 -8.85
C ARG A 379 5.85 -7.93 -8.65
N VAL A 380 5.92 -8.64 -7.54
CA VAL A 380 4.78 -9.39 -7.02
C VAL A 380 4.00 -8.44 -6.12
N GLU A 381 2.82 -8.06 -6.58
CA GLU A 381 1.85 -7.22 -5.88
C GLU A 381 0.52 -7.97 -5.81
N VAL A 382 -0.29 -7.65 -4.81
CA VAL A 382 -1.62 -8.25 -4.63
C VAL A 382 -2.64 -7.15 -4.44
N ALA A 383 -3.77 -7.27 -5.12
CA ALA A 383 -5.01 -6.57 -4.80
C ALA A 383 -6.09 -7.59 -4.45
N THR A 384 -6.84 -7.33 -3.39
CA THR A 384 -7.95 -8.17 -2.93
C THR A 384 -9.28 -7.47 -3.12
N PRO A 385 -10.31 -8.16 -3.64
CA PRO A 385 -11.66 -7.64 -3.61
C PRO A 385 -12.16 -7.57 -2.16
N VAL A 386 -13.01 -6.61 -1.89
CA VAL A 386 -13.71 -6.46 -0.63
C VAL A 386 -15.15 -6.87 -0.85
N TYR A 387 -15.59 -7.95 -0.22
CA TYR A 387 -16.95 -8.48 -0.39
C TYR A 387 -17.89 -8.06 0.72
N ASP A 388 -17.40 -7.94 1.95
CA ASP A 388 -18.20 -7.52 3.09
C ASP A 388 -18.76 -6.11 2.89
N ALA A 389 -20.06 -5.95 3.09
CA ALA A 389 -20.77 -4.69 2.85
C ALA A 389 -20.30 -3.58 3.78
N HIS A 390 -20.05 -3.90 5.07
CA HIS A 390 -19.59 -2.92 6.05
C HIS A 390 -18.16 -2.44 5.73
N ALA A 391 -17.28 -3.37 5.34
CA ALA A 391 -15.94 -3.01 4.89
C ALA A 391 -15.95 -2.16 3.61
N LYS A 392 -16.85 -2.46 2.65
CA LYS A 392 -17.07 -1.61 1.47
C LYS A 392 -17.50 -0.20 1.86
N ASP A 393 -18.48 -0.06 2.75
CA ASP A 393 -18.97 1.24 3.21
C ASP A 393 -17.87 2.04 3.90
N LYS A 394 -17.04 1.39 4.73
CA LYS A 394 -15.89 2.02 5.38
C LYS A 394 -14.87 2.52 4.34
N ILE A 395 -14.60 1.76 3.27
CA ILE A 395 -13.69 2.18 2.20
C ILE A 395 -14.29 3.34 1.37
N ARG A 396 -15.60 3.29 1.06
CA ARG A 396 -16.29 4.39 0.39
C ARG A 396 -16.17 5.67 1.22
N HIS A 397 -16.50 5.58 2.51
CA HIS A 397 -16.37 6.71 3.43
C HIS A 397 -14.95 7.30 3.43
N ILE A 398 -13.92 6.45 3.54
CA ILE A 398 -12.52 6.88 3.50
C ILE A 398 -12.20 7.59 2.17
N PHE A 399 -12.54 6.98 1.04
CA PHE A 399 -12.25 7.54 -0.27
C PHE A 399 -12.98 8.87 -0.49
N ASP A 400 -14.29 8.91 -0.21
CA ASP A 400 -15.13 10.07 -0.45
C ASP A 400 -14.76 11.24 0.49
N THR A 401 -14.42 10.96 1.75
CA THR A 401 -13.90 11.97 2.69
C THR A 401 -12.61 12.59 2.20
N ILE A 402 -11.65 11.77 1.72
CA ILE A 402 -10.40 12.30 1.14
C ILE A 402 -10.70 13.12 -0.11
N MET A 403 -11.66 12.71 -0.95
CA MET A 403 -12.08 13.49 -2.13
C MET A 403 -12.69 14.84 -1.76
N THR A 404 -13.20 15.01 -0.55
CA THR A 404 -13.75 16.29 -0.06
C THR A 404 -12.76 17.14 0.75
N ASP A 405 -11.53 16.63 0.98
CA ASP A 405 -10.49 17.38 1.71
C ASP A 405 -10.13 18.67 0.96
N ASP A 406 -10.31 19.80 1.63
CA ASP A 406 -9.96 21.13 1.10
C ASP A 406 -9.12 21.98 2.09
N GLU A 407 -8.68 21.37 3.20
CA GLU A 407 -7.69 21.94 4.11
C GLU A 407 -6.26 21.54 3.66
N LYS A 408 -6.03 20.27 3.34
CA LYS A 408 -4.74 19.72 2.89
C LYS A 408 -4.76 19.29 1.41
N GLY A 409 -5.95 19.15 0.85
CA GLY A 409 -6.18 18.72 -0.52
C GLY A 409 -5.82 19.80 -1.53
N LYS A 410 -5.11 19.40 -2.59
CA LYS A 410 -4.84 20.24 -3.77
C LYS A 410 -5.38 19.55 -5.01
N GLU A 411 -5.91 20.32 -5.93
CA GLU A 411 -6.40 19.82 -7.22
C GLU A 411 -5.38 20.08 -8.31
N LEU A 412 -5.11 19.07 -9.13
CA LEU A 412 -4.28 19.20 -10.32
C LEU A 412 -5.11 19.80 -11.45
N CYS A 413 -4.61 20.86 -12.07
CA CYS A 413 -5.24 21.55 -13.19
C CYS A 413 -4.73 21.07 -14.56
N ALA A 414 -5.43 21.44 -15.63
CA ALA A 414 -5.08 21.08 -17.01
C ALA A 414 -3.70 21.61 -17.46
N ASP A 415 -3.21 22.70 -16.87
CA ASP A 415 -1.86 23.23 -17.11
C ASP A 415 -0.75 22.41 -16.41
N GLY A 416 -1.12 21.56 -15.45
CA GLY A 416 -0.20 20.75 -14.65
C GLY A 416 0.18 21.35 -13.30
N GLU A 417 -0.42 22.47 -12.92
CA GLU A 417 -0.22 23.11 -11.61
C GLU A 417 -1.21 22.57 -10.59
N TYR A 418 -0.79 22.53 -9.32
CA TYR A 418 -1.65 22.19 -8.20
C TYR A 418 -2.18 23.43 -7.51
N VAL A 419 -3.50 23.54 -7.38
CA VAL A 419 -4.17 24.65 -6.73
C VAL A 419 -4.86 24.23 -5.43
N ASP A 420 -5.00 25.17 -4.49
CA ASP A 420 -5.75 24.95 -3.25
C ASP A 420 -7.24 24.77 -3.57
N ARG A 421 -7.86 23.84 -2.93
CA ARG A 421 -9.30 23.56 -3.07
C ARG A 421 -10.11 24.43 -2.09
N LYS A 422 -11.30 24.84 -2.51
CA LYS A 422 -12.26 25.56 -1.67
C LYS A 422 -13.67 25.09 -2.05
N ILE A 423 -14.07 23.95 -1.55
CA ILE A 423 -15.34 23.30 -1.88
C ILE A 423 -16.33 23.31 -0.71
N ASN A 424 -15.83 23.38 0.52
CA ASN A 424 -16.66 23.36 1.72
C ASN A 424 -16.72 24.74 2.38
N SER A 425 -17.86 25.06 3.03
CA SER A 425 -18.00 26.29 3.84
C SER A 425 -17.11 26.27 5.09
N THR A 426 -16.88 25.09 5.64
CA THR A 426 -15.89 24.81 6.69
C THR A 426 -14.89 23.83 6.11
N PRO A 427 -13.61 24.19 6.06
CA PRO A 427 -12.58 23.31 5.51
C PRO A 427 -12.56 21.94 6.20
N ILE A 428 -12.34 20.88 5.40
CA ILE A 428 -12.26 19.50 5.86
C ILE A 428 -10.80 19.05 5.75
N ASP A 429 -10.21 18.67 6.89
CA ASP A 429 -8.98 17.86 6.98
C ASP A 429 -9.40 16.40 7.18
N SER A 430 -9.27 15.59 6.15
CA SER A 430 -9.70 14.19 6.16
C SER A 430 -8.99 13.36 7.23
N GLN A 431 -7.70 13.62 7.49
CA GLN A 431 -6.93 12.89 8.49
C GLN A 431 -7.35 13.25 9.92
N GLU A 432 -7.70 14.51 10.18
CA GLU A 432 -8.24 14.94 11.46
C GLU A 432 -9.62 14.32 11.69
N GLN A 433 -10.49 14.32 10.68
CA GLN A 433 -11.82 13.70 10.76
C GLN A 433 -11.73 12.22 11.11
N PHE A 434 -10.86 11.44 10.44
CA PHE A 434 -10.69 10.02 10.74
C PHE A 434 -10.18 9.77 12.16
N PHE A 435 -9.34 10.64 12.69
CA PHE A 435 -8.92 10.55 14.10
C PHE A 435 -10.07 10.80 15.05
N GLU A 436 -10.84 11.85 14.82
CA GLU A 436 -12.00 12.13 15.66
C GLU A 436 -13.01 10.99 15.64
N GLU A 437 -13.28 10.41 14.48
CA GLU A 437 -14.15 9.25 14.33
C GLU A 437 -13.64 8.04 15.11
N ALA A 438 -12.34 7.72 15.00
CA ALA A 438 -11.72 6.62 15.72
C ALA A 438 -11.81 6.81 17.25
N TYR A 439 -11.61 8.04 17.74
CA TYR A 439 -11.74 8.36 19.16
C TYR A 439 -13.18 8.23 19.64
N LYS A 440 -14.13 8.82 18.92
CA LYS A 440 -15.58 8.74 19.24
C LYS A 440 -16.08 7.28 19.26
N ASN A 441 -15.59 6.45 18.33
CA ASN A 441 -16.00 5.04 18.24
C ASN A 441 -15.40 4.20 19.38
N ALA A 442 -14.16 4.46 19.78
CA ALA A 442 -13.53 3.79 20.91
C ALA A 442 -14.22 4.13 22.23
N ASP A 443 -14.60 5.40 22.44
CA ASP A 443 -15.28 5.84 23.68
C ASP A 443 -16.67 5.18 23.79
N LYS A 444 -17.44 5.11 22.70
CA LYS A 444 -18.75 4.41 22.69
C LYS A 444 -18.64 2.92 23.04
N SER A 445 -17.54 2.27 22.65
CA SER A 445 -17.33 0.84 22.96
C SER A 445 -16.95 0.63 24.43
N ALA A 446 -16.28 1.60 25.06
CA ALA A 446 -15.95 1.56 26.48
C ALA A 446 -17.19 1.72 27.39
N ASP A 447 -18.16 2.54 26.96
CA ASP A 447 -19.41 2.76 27.71
C ASP A 447 -20.39 1.55 27.62
N ASN A 448 -20.20 0.66 26.64
CA ASN A 448 -21.04 -0.53 26.43
C ASN A 448 -20.44 -1.84 27.01
N GLN A 449 -19.28 -1.79 27.67
CA GLN A 449 -18.61 -2.90 28.35
C GLN A 449 -18.64 -2.77 29.87
#